data_a4fbbd78245ec7a419fe96208b5d9824
#
_entry.id   a4fbbd78245ec7a419fe96208b5d9824
#
_cell.length_a   1.000
_cell.length_b   1.000
_cell.length_c   1.000
_cell.angle_alpha   90.00
_cell.angle_beta   90.00
_cell.angle_gamma   90.00
#
_symmetry.space_group_name_H-M   'P 1'
#
loop_
_entity.id
_entity.type
_entity.pdbx_description
1 polymer ?
#
loop_
_entity_poly.entity_id
_entity_poly.type
_entity_poly.pdbx_seq_one_letter_code
_entity_poly.pdbx_strand_id
1 'polypeptide(L)'
;TDARLSFERHATSKIRKADDLFALHTMGFRGEALASIAAVAQVELRTRTADSEIGTQLLVAGSRVEEQQPVSCPVGSNFKVENLFYNVPARRKFLKSNSTELNNIITAFERIVLVYPQIGFTLHSNGTELMNLRAGSYHQRISDVFGKRFNQDLLSLGVETSMCKISGFVGKPETARKKGVHEYFFVNGRYMRHPYFHKAVINAYERLIPAGMQVPYFIYFDVEPGDIDVNIHPTKTEVNFQD
;
A
#
# COMPACT_ATOMS: atom_id res chain seq x y z
N THR A 1 5.61 -21.42 17.42
CA THR A 1 5.05 -20.07 17.66
C THR A 1 4.52 -19.49 16.35
N ASP A 2 3.50 -18.63 16.42
CA ASP A 2 2.91 -17.96 15.26
C ASP A 2 3.94 -17.11 14.51
N ALA A 3 4.92 -16.54 15.23
CA ALA A 3 6.03 -15.82 14.64
C ALA A 3 6.80 -16.65 13.60
N ARG A 4 7.08 -17.94 13.92
CA ARG A 4 7.74 -18.86 13.00
C ARG A 4 6.82 -19.24 11.83
N LEU A 5 5.56 -19.55 12.11
CA LEU A 5 4.57 -19.90 11.11
C LEU A 5 4.35 -18.79 10.08
N SER A 6 4.51 -17.52 10.46
CA SER A 6 4.35 -16.39 9.54
C SER A 6 5.32 -16.38 8.37
N PHE A 7 6.44 -17.12 8.44
CA PHE A 7 7.42 -17.31 7.37
C PHE A 7 7.19 -18.57 6.51
N GLU A 8 6.22 -19.40 6.86
CA GLU A 8 5.85 -20.55 6.06
C GLU A 8 5.02 -20.11 4.85
N ARG A 9 5.17 -20.77 3.71
CA ARG A 9 4.35 -20.52 2.54
C ARG A 9 2.89 -20.88 2.83
N HIS A 10 1.98 -20.06 2.32
CA HIS A 10 0.53 -20.23 2.52
C HIS A 10 0.05 -20.12 3.96
N ALA A 11 0.90 -19.69 4.89
CA ALA A 11 0.50 -19.40 6.25
C ALA A 11 -0.27 -18.09 6.31
N THR A 12 -1.59 -18.16 6.31
CA THR A 12 -2.48 -17.01 6.38
C THR A 12 -3.64 -17.25 7.34
N SER A 13 -4.01 -16.21 8.10
CA SER A 13 -5.21 -16.19 8.91
C SER A 13 -6.44 -15.66 8.15
N LYS A 14 -6.27 -15.24 6.88
CA LYS A 14 -7.26 -14.47 6.10
C LYS A 14 -8.11 -15.34 5.19
N ILE A 15 -7.64 -16.52 4.81
CA ILE A 15 -8.32 -17.46 3.91
C ILE A 15 -8.27 -18.85 4.54
N ARG A 16 -9.44 -19.49 4.65
CA ARG A 16 -9.60 -20.88 5.09
C ARG A 16 -10.32 -21.72 4.04
N LYS A 17 -11.18 -21.10 3.25
CA LYS A 17 -11.99 -21.72 2.19
C LYS A 17 -11.84 -20.92 0.90
N ALA A 18 -12.16 -21.53 -0.25
CA ALA A 18 -12.13 -20.86 -1.53
C ALA A 18 -13.05 -19.62 -1.59
N ASP A 19 -14.23 -19.73 -0.94
CA ASP A 19 -15.20 -18.64 -0.89
C ASP A 19 -14.70 -17.40 -0.13
N ASP A 20 -13.75 -17.54 0.79
CA ASP A 20 -13.16 -16.41 1.50
C ASP A 20 -12.41 -15.45 0.56
N LEU A 21 -12.01 -15.92 -0.64
CA LEU A 21 -11.38 -15.09 -1.67
C LEU A 21 -12.33 -13.98 -2.17
N PHE A 22 -13.62 -14.23 -2.17
CA PHE A 22 -14.66 -13.31 -2.62
C PHE A 22 -15.10 -12.32 -1.52
N ALA A 23 -14.62 -12.50 -0.29
CA ALA A 23 -14.95 -11.66 0.86
C ALA A 23 -13.72 -10.96 1.45
N LEU A 24 -12.67 -10.74 0.66
CA LEU A 24 -11.41 -10.18 1.13
C LEU A 24 -11.48 -8.68 1.34
N HIS A 25 -11.32 -8.26 2.60
CA HIS A 25 -11.16 -6.86 3.01
C HIS A 25 -9.72 -6.52 3.42
N THR A 26 -8.78 -7.48 3.32
CA THR A 26 -7.38 -7.29 3.72
C THR A 26 -6.47 -7.14 2.51
N MET A 27 -5.43 -6.31 2.64
CA MET A 27 -4.45 -6.10 1.58
C MET A 27 -3.62 -7.36 1.30
N GLY A 28 -3.16 -8.06 2.33
CA GLY A 28 -2.47 -9.33 2.24
C GLY A 28 -3.38 -10.49 2.59
N PHE A 29 -3.35 -11.59 1.81
CA PHE A 29 -4.19 -12.76 2.05
C PHE A 29 -3.54 -14.10 1.71
N ARG A 30 -2.52 -14.14 0.85
CA ARG A 30 -1.92 -15.40 0.36
C ARG A 30 -0.93 -16.04 1.34
N GLY A 31 -0.42 -15.31 2.35
CA GLY A 31 0.59 -15.81 3.27
C GLY A 31 1.92 -16.14 2.62
N GLU A 32 2.32 -15.40 1.59
CA GLU A 32 3.54 -15.69 0.82
C GLU A 32 4.60 -14.58 0.90
N ALA A 33 4.24 -13.38 1.33
CA ALA A 33 5.12 -12.22 1.26
C ALA A 33 6.36 -12.38 2.13
N LEU A 34 6.20 -12.73 3.40
CA LEU A 34 7.32 -12.92 4.33
C LEU A 34 8.22 -14.10 3.90
N ALA A 35 7.62 -15.21 3.45
CA ALA A 35 8.38 -16.34 2.92
C ALA A 35 9.23 -15.93 1.69
N SER A 36 8.68 -15.13 0.79
CA SER A 36 9.38 -14.63 -0.40
C SER A 36 10.51 -13.65 -0.04
N ILE A 37 10.31 -12.78 0.94
CA ILE A 37 11.35 -11.85 1.44
C ILE A 37 12.47 -12.65 2.09
N ALA A 38 12.15 -13.57 2.99
CA ALA A 38 13.13 -14.38 3.70
C ALA A 38 13.92 -15.33 2.78
N ALA A 39 13.38 -15.67 1.60
CA ALA A 39 14.10 -16.45 0.59
C ALA A 39 15.29 -15.71 -0.03
N VAL A 40 15.26 -14.38 -0.07
CA VAL A 40 16.25 -13.56 -0.77
C VAL A 40 16.94 -12.51 0.10
N ALA A 41 16.65 -12.51 1.39
CA ALA A 41 17.21 -11.55 2.36
C ALA A 41 17.49 -12.24 3.69
N GLN A 42 18.17 -11.52 4.58
CA GLN A 42 18.31 -11.84 5.99
C GLN A 42 17.25 -11.05 6.75
N VAL A 43 16.41 -11.73 7.51
CA VAL A 43 15.27 -11.13 8.22
C VAL A 43 15.38 -11.39 9.71
N GLU A 44 15.30 -10.33 10.51
CA GLU A 44 15.07 -10.40 11.94
C GLU A 44 13.66 -9.94 12.24
N LEU A 45 12.91 -10.75 12.99
CA LEU A 45 11.62 -10.38 13.56
C LEU A 45 11.73 -10.36 15.07
N ARG A 46 11.35 -9.24 15.70
CA ARG A 46 11.08 -9.14 17.13
C ARG A 46 9.61 -8.82 17.32
N THR A 47 8.92 -9.68 18.04
CA THR A 47 7.46 -9.51 18.20
C THR A 47 7.00 -9.92 19.58
N ARG A 48 6.01 -9.20 20.11
CA ARG A 48 5.36 -9.48 21.38
C ARG A 48 3.89 -9.10 21.32
N THR A 49 3.02 -9.95 21.85
CA THR A 49 1.60 -9.66 22.07
C THR A 49 1.39 -8.92 23.39
N ALA A 50 0.26 -8.24 23.57
CA ALA A 50 -0.03 -7.46 24.77
C ALA A 50 -0.19 -8.35 26.04
N ASP A 51 -0.60 -9.59 25.86
CA ASP A 51 -0.83 -10.58 26.91
C ASP A 51 0.44 -11.38 27.29
N SER A 52 1.56 -11.13 26.63
CA SER A 52 2.84 -11.76 26.90
C SER A 52 3.85 -10.81 27.51
N GLU A 53 4.56 -11.21 28.55
CA GLU A 53 5.62 -10.41 29.19
C GLU A 53 6.91 -10.42 28.37
N ILE A 54 7.17 -11.53 27.65
CA ILE A 54 8.40 -11.74 26.88
C ILE A 54 8.04 -11.92 25.41
N GLY A 55 8.78 -11.28 24.53
CA GLY A 55 8.65 -11.42 23.09
C GLY A 55 9.50 -12.57 22.53
N THR A 56 9.39 -12.73 21.22
CA THR A 56 10.18 -13.70 20.45
C THR A 56 11.04 -12.95 19.44
N GLN A 57 12.32 -13.27 19.40
CA GLN A 57 13.23 -12.92 18.30
C GLN A 57 13.39 -14.14 17.38
N LEU A 58 13.29 -13.91 16.10
CA LEU A 58 13.46 -14.91 15.05
C LEU A 58 14.41 -14.37 13.99
N LEU A 59 15.44 -15.14 13.65
CA LEU A 59 16.37 -14.87 12.56
C LEU A 59 16.11 -15.88 11.44
N VAL A 60 15.86 -15.36 10.24
CA VAL A 60 15.57 -16.16 9.03
C VAL A 60 16.44 -15.67 7.89
N ALA A 61 17.15 -16.59 7.23
CA ALA A 61 17.96 -16.29 6.06
C ALA A 61 17.82 -17.39 5.01
N GLY A 62 17.63 -17.03 3.74
CA GLY A 62 17.49 -17.99 2.65
C GLY A 62 16.39 -19.04 2.89
N SER A 63 15.26 -18.64 3.44
CA SER A 63 14.13 -19.49 3.85
C SER A 63 14.42 -20.45 5.01
N ARG A 64 15.51 -20.28 5.75
CA ARG A 64 15.84 -21.13 6.90
C ARG A 64 15.78 -20.32 8.19
N VAL A 65 15.14 -20.87 9.20
CA VAL A 65 15.19 -20.34 10.56
C VAL A 65 16.56 -20.66 11.12
N GLU A 66 17.37 -19.64 11.37
CA GLU A 66 18.71 -19.78 11.93
C GLU A 66 18.69 -19.77 13.46
N GLU A 67 17.83 -18.89 14.01
CA GLU A 67 17.74 -18.72 15.46
C GLU A 67 16.33 -18.34 15.88
N GLN A 68 15.92 -18.84 17.05
CA GLN A 68 14.71 -18.39 17.74
C GLN A 68 14.98 -18.34 19.23
N GLN A 69 14.77 -17.17 19.84
CA GLN A 69 15.01 -16.96 21.27
C GLN A 69 14.01 -15.99 21.90
N PRO A 70 13.80 -16.06 23.23
CA PRO A 70 13.08 -15.04 23.96
C PRO A 70 13.82 -13.70 23.89
N VAL A 71 13.07 -12.58 23.83
CA VAL A 71 13.64 -11.24 23.82
C VAL A 71 12.74 -10.26 24.53
N SER A 72 13.32 -9.29 25.22
CA SER A 72 12.58 -8.13 25.72
C SER A 72 12.39 -7.14 24.58
N CYS A 73 11.12 -6.88 24.21
CA CYS A 73 10.77 -5.92 23.18
C CYS A 73 9.40 -5.28 23.46
N PRO A 74 9.09 -4.13 22.87
CA PRO A 74 7.76 -3.53 22.95
C PRO A 74 6.67 -4.44 22.36
N VAL A 75 5.41 -4.21 22.77
CA VAL A 75 4.25 -4.81 22.13
C VAL A 75 4.20 -4.40 20.67
N GLY A 76 3.97 -5.35 19.77
CA GLY A 76 3.95 -5.15 18.32
C GLY A 76 4.99 -6.00 17.61
N SER A 77 5.26 -5.69 16.34
CA SER A 77 6.21 -6.41 15.52
C SER A 77 7.21 -5.45 14.88
N ASN A 78 8.48 -5.82 14.97
CA ASN A 78 9.59 -5.12 14.35
C ASN A 78 10.28 -6.07 13.36
N PHE A 79 10.27 -5.71 12.09
CA PHE A 79 10.95 -6.44 11.02
C PHE A 79 12.18 -5.68 10.56
N LYS A 80 13.31 -6.36 10.51
CA LYS A 80 14.55 -5.87 9.95
C LYS A 80 14.91 -6.75 8.75
N VAL A 81 15.03 -6.16 7.57
CA VAL A 81 15.38 -6.86 6.33
C VAL A 81 16.73 -6.33 5.86
N GLU A 82 17.71 -7.21 5.80
CA GLU A 82 19.08 -6.86 5.46
C GLU A 82 19.59 -7.68 4.27
N ASN A 83 20.60 -7.16 3.61
CA ASN A 83 21.32 -7.86 2.55
C ASN A 83 20.39 -8.41 1.45
N LEU A 84 19.42 -7.60 1.01
CA LEU A 84 18.48 -7.96 -0.03
C LEU A 84 19.23 -8.50 -1.26
N PHE A 85 18.80 -9.67 -1.76
CA PHE A 85 19.40 -10.41 -2.87
C PHE A 85 20.85 -10.88 -2.63
N TYR A 86 21.27 -11.08 -1.37
CA TYR A 86 22.62 -11.55 -1.07
C TYR A 86 22.94 -12.90 -1.73
N ASN A 87 21.95 -13.77 -1.85
CA ASN A 87 22.03 -15.11 -2.44
C ASN A 87 21.53 -15.18 -3.90
N VAL A 88 21.18 -14.03 -4.51
CA VAL A 88 20.71 -13.93 -5.89
C VAL A 88 21.45 -12.80 -6.63
N PRO A 89 22.76 -12.98 -6.94
CA PRO A 89 23.60 -11.93 -7.48
C PRO A 89 23.05 -11.29 -8.78
N ALA A 90 22.37 -12.06 -9.61
CA ALA A 90 21.73 -11.55 -10.82
C ALA A 90 20.68 -10.48 -10.50
N ARG A 91 19.79 -10.74 -9.53
CA ARG A 91 18.77 -9.75 -9.12
C ARG A 91 19.41 -8.53 -8.45
N ARG A 92 20.46 -8.71 -7.67
CA ARG A 92 21.18 -7.59 -7.03
C ARG A 92 21.73 -6.60 -8.06
N LYS A 93 22.22 -7.08 -9.21
CA LYS A 93 22.72 -6.24 -10.32
C LYS A 93 21.61 -5.41 -10.99
N PHE A 94 20.34 -5.80 -10.88
CA PHE A 94 19.21 -5.07 -11.46
C PHE A 94 18.66 -3.96 -10.53
N LEU A 95 19.12 -3.86 -9.30
CA LEU A 95 18.79 -2.72 -8.44
C LEU A 95 19.25 -1.42 -9.12
N LYS A 96 18.38 -0.44 -9.09
CA LYS A 96 18.64 0.89 -9.67
C LYS A 96 19.49 1.72 -8.72
N SER A 97 19.69 2.99 -9.05
CA SER A 97 20.35 3.93 -8.15
C SER A 97 19.53 4.07 -6.84
N ASN A 98 20.21 4.41 -5.75
CA ASN A 98 19.57 4.61 -4.44
C ASN A 98 18.41 5.64 -4.51
N SER A 99 18.58 6.70 -5.31
CA SER A 99 17.51 7.69 -5.51
C SER A 99 16.29 7.12 -6.23
N THR A 100 16.50 6.27 -7.23
CA THR A 100 15.40 5.59 -7.94
C THR A 100 14.67 4.62 -7.02
N GLU A 101 15.41 3.81 -6.26
CA GLU A 101 14.81 2.85 -5.32
C GLU A 101 14.09 3.58 -4.17
N LEU A 102 14.62 4.70 -3.68
CA LEU A 102 13.93 5.52 -2.69
C LEU A 102 12.60 6.06 -3.23
N ASN A 103 12.57 6.55 -4.47
CA ASN A 103 11.34 7.01 -5.12
C ASN A 103 10.30 5.86 -5.26
N ASN A 104 10.74 4.65 -5.57
CA ASN A 104 9.88 3.48 -5.62
C ASN A 104 9.30 3.16 -4.24
N ILE A 105 10.11 3.25 -3.18
CA ILE A 105 9.68 3.05 -1.79
C ILE A 105 8.65 4.12 -1.40
N ILE A 106 8.92 5.40 -1.67
CA ILE A 106 8.02 6.51 -1.38
C ILE A 106 6.68 6.29 -2.10
N THR A 107 6.70 5.93 -3.39
CA THR A 107 5.48 5.66 -4.16
C THR A 107 4.67 4.49 -3.56
N ALA A 108 5.34 3.42 -3.13
CA ALA A 108 4.67 2.30 -2.47
C ALA A 108 4.09 2.71 -1.10
N PHE A 109 4.82 3.51 -0.35
CA PHE A 109 4.39 4.05 0.95
C PHE A 109 3.16 4.96 0.79
N GLU A 110 3.16 5.88 -0.19
CA GLU A 110 2.04 6.76 -0.50
C GLU A 110 0.75 5.98 -0.77
N ARG A 111 0.83 4.91 -1.54
CA ARG A 111 -0.34 4.04 -1.85
C ARG A 111 -0.95 3.39 -0.62
N ILE A 112 -0.17 3.15 0.42
CA ILE A 112 -0.64 2.57 1.68
C ILE A 112 -1.22 3.66 2.59
N VAL A 113 -0.48 4.74 2.82
CA VAL A 113 -0.89 5.76 3.79
C VAL A 113 -2.14 6.52 3.36
N LEU A 114 -2.41 6.61 2.05
CA LEU A 114 -3.60 7.25 1.50
C LEU A 114 -4.90 6.47 1.76
N VAL A 115 -4.83 5.17 2.02
CA VAL A 115 -6.02 4.35 2.32
C VAL A 115 -6.23 4.07 3.80
N TYR A 116 -5.25 4.40 4.65
CA TYR A 116 -5.31 4.23 6.10
C TYR A 116 -5.07 5.55 6.84
N PRO A 117 -5.91 6.58 6.64
CA PRO A 117 -5.70 7.88 7.27
C PRO A 117 -5.80 7.83 8.81
N GLN A 118 -6.51 6.85 9.36
CA GLN A 118 -6.68 6.64 10.80
C GLN A 118 -5.44 6.06 11.49
N ILE A 119 -4.41 5.63 10.73
CA ILE A 119 -3.16 5.08 11.26
C ILE A 119 -2.05 6.14 11.13
N GLY A 120 -1.25 6.31 12.19
CA GLY A 120 -0.02 7.11 12.12
C GLY A 120 1.09 6.36 11.37
N PHE A 121 1.85 7.08 10.53
CA PHE A 121 2.97 6.53 9.78
C PHE A 121 4.17 7.46 9.85
N THR A 122 5.36 6.87 9.92
CA THR A 122 6.62 7.59 9.75
C THR A 122 7.47 6.90 8.69
N LEU A 123 8.18 7.67 7.90
CA LEU A 123 9.14 7.19 6.90
C LEU A 123 10.47 7.90 7.10
N HIS A 124 11.53 7.12 7.26
CA HIS A 124 12.89 7.61 7.40
C HIS A 124 13.79 7.06 6.28
N SER A 125 14.78 7.82 5.89
CA SER A 125 15.85 7.40 4.97
C SER A 125 17.18 7.85 5.51
N ASN A 126 18.10 6.91 5.77
CA ASN A 126 19.43 7.19 6.29
C ASN A 126 19.44 8.13 7.52
N GLY A 127 18.53 7.86 8.47
CA GLY A 127 18.39 8.66 9.69
C GLY A 127 17.62 9.98 9.54
N THR A 128 17.24 10.36 8.32
CA THR A 128 16.42 11.56 8.06
C THR A 128 14.96 11.20 7.99
N GLU A 129 14.12 11.89 8.76
CA GLU A 129 12.66 11.76 8.68
C GLU A 129 12.16 12.41 7.38
N LEU A 130 11.58 11.61 6.49
CA LEU A 130 11.00 12.08 5.23
C LEU A 130 9.52 12.42 5.38
N MET A 131 8.78 11.64 6.16
CA MET A 131 7.37 11.85 6.45
C MET A 131 7.04 11.47 7.89
N ASN A 132 6.15 12.26 8.49
CA ASN A 132 5.57 11.98 9.80
C ASN A 132 4.07 12.31 9.73
N LEU A 133 3.27 11.26 9.55
CA LEU A 133 1.85 11.36 9.25
C LEU A 133 1.05 10.92 10.48
N ARG A 134 0.31 11.87 11.07
CA ARG A 134 -0.60 11.58 12.19
C ARG A 134 -1.91 10.98 11.68
N ALA A 135 -2.61 10.28 12.55
CA ALA A 135 -3.98 9.85 12.28
C ALA A 135 -4.89 11.07 12.03
N GLY A 136 -5.78 10.97 11.05
CA GLY A 136 -6.68 12.07 10.67
C GLY A 136 -7.68 11.65 9.59
N SER A 137 -8.24 12.63 8.90
CA SER A 137 -9.15 12.42 7.77
C SER A 137 -8.39 12.12 6.47
N TYR A 138 -9.09 11.62 5.46
CA TYR A 138 -8.54 11.46 4.11
C TYR A 138 -7.99 12.79 3.54
N HIS A 139 -8.73 13.87 3.69
CA HIS A 139 -8.32 15.19 3.21
C HIS A 139 -7.03 15.66 3.90
N GLN A 140 -6.96 15.53 5.23
CA GLN A 140 -5.76 15.87 5.99
C GLN A 140 -4.57 15.01 5.56
N ARG A 141 -4.77 13.69 5.37
CA ARG A 141 -3.73 12.77 4.94
C ARG A 141 -3.16 13.16 3.58
N ILE A 142 -3.99 13.51 2.59
CA ILE A 142 -3.55 13.97 1.26
C ILE A 142 -2.70 15.24 1.40
N SER A 143 -3.15 16.19 2.22
CA SER A 143 -2.44 17.43 2.47
C SER A 143 -1.10 17.21 3.18
N ASP A 144 -1.05 16.29 4.15
CA ASP A 144 0.19 15.98 4.87
C ASP A 144 1.23 15.28 3.97
N VAL A 145 0.78 14.49 3.00
CA VAL A 145 1.67 13.79 2.05
C VAL A 145 2.16 14.71 0.93
N PHE A 146 1.26 15.46 0.30
CA PHE A 146 1.55 16.20 -0.94
C PHE A 146 1.66 17.72 -0.77
N GLY A 147 1.41 18.23 0.42
CA GLY A 147 1.56 19.63 0.77
C GLY A 147 0.26 20.35 1.10
N LYS A 148 0.36 21.34 1.99
CA LYS A 148 -0.77 22.07 2.58
C LYS A 148 -1.68 22.78 1.57
N ARG A 149 -1.20 23.11 0.39
CA ARG A 149 -2.01 23.74 -0.67
C ARG A 149 -3.21 22.87 -1.06
N PHE A 150 -3.10 21.54 -0.95
CA PHE A 150 -4.21 20.62 -1.24
C PHE A 150 -5.42 20.82 -0.32
N ASN A 151 -5.28 21.50 0.81
CA ASN A 151 -6.42 21.87 1.64
C ASN A 151 -7.41 22.83 0.93
N GLN A 152 -6.90 23.61 -0.01
CA GLN A 152 -7.70 24.62 -0.75
C GLN A 152 -7.95 24.23 -2.20
N ASP A 153 -7.08 23.39 -2.76
CA ASP A 153 -7.06 23.03 -4.17
C ASP A 153 -7.99 21.86 -4.53
N LEU A 154 -8.49 21.12 -3.53
CA LEU A 154 -9.32 19.95 -3.73
C LEU A 154 -10.80 20.22 -3.45
N LEU A 155 -11.64 19.62 -4.28
CA LEU A 155 -13.08 19.50 -4.09
C LEU A 155 -13.41 18.09 -3.65
N SER A 156 -14.23 17.95 -2.61
CA SER A 156 -14.72 16.63 -2.20
C SER A 156 -15.79 16.13 -3.17
N LEU A 157 -15.77 14.82 -3.41
CA LEU A 157 -16.84 14.14 -4.15
C LEU A 157 -17.37 12.98 -3.32
N GLY A 158 -18.65 12.67 -3.51
CA GLY A 158 -19.30 11.54 -2.89
C GLY A 158 -20.53 11.16 -3.70
N VAL A 159 -20.58 9.91 -4.15
CA VAL A 159 -21.70 9.34 -4.89
C VAL A 159 -21.94 7.95 -4.37
N GLU A 160 -23.21 7.62 -4.14
CA GLU A 160 -23.63 6.28 -3.75
C GLU A 160 -24.59 5.76 -4.81
N THR A 161 -24.29 4.60 -5.36
CA THR A 161 -25.10 3.90 -6.37
C THR A 161 -25.47 2.52 -5.84
N SER A 162 -26.34 1.81 -6.56
CA SER A 162 -26.68 0.43 -6.22
C SER A 162 -25.49 -0.54 -6.36
N MET A 163 -24.43 -0.17 -7.09
CA MET A 163 -23.30 -1.06 -7.38
C MET A 163 -22.05 -0.70 -6.58
N CYS A 164 -21.84 0.58 -6.27
CA CYS A 164 -20.66 1.01 -5.54
C CYS A 164 -20.88 2.35 -4.85
N LYS A 165 -20.06 2.61 -3.84
CA LYS A 165 -19.88 3.92 -3.24
C LYS A 165 -18.56 4.53 -3.73
N ILE A 166 -18.64 5.74 -4.24
CA ILE A 166 -17.50 6.51 -4.71
C ILE A 166 -17.32 7.69 -3.79
N SER A 167 -16.13 7.88 -3.29
CA SER A 167 -15.77 9.04 -2.46
C SER A 167 -14.38 9.54 -2.83
N GLY A 168 -14.02 10.72 -2.36
CA GLY A 168 -12.66 11.22 -2.53
C GLY A 168 -12.60 12.69 -2.88
N PHE A 169 -11.58 13.05 -3.65
CA PHE A 169 -11.23 14.43 -3.93
C PHE A 169 -10.72 14.59 -5.34
N VAL A 170 -11.06 15.69 -5.97
CA VAL A 170 -10.58 16.07 -7.30
C VAL A 170 -10.09 17.52 -7.27
N GLY A 171 -9.09 17.82 -8.07
CA GLY A 171 -8.51 19.16 -8.13
C GLY A 171 -9.47 20.18 -8.73
N LYS A 172 -9.45 21.39 -8.20
CA LYS A 172 -10.10 22.54 -8.88
C LYS A 172 -9.49 22.73 -10.27
N PRO A 173 -10.22 23.29 -11.25
CA PRO A 173 -9.71 23.53 -12.61
C PRO A 173 -8.37 24.29 -12.65
N GLU A 174 -8.15 25.19 -11.71
CA GLU A 174 -6.92 25.98 -11.59
C GLU A 174 -5.68 25.15 -11.23
N THR A 175 -5.87 23.93 -10.75
CA THR A 175 -4.79 22.99 -10.44
C THR A 175 -4.28 22.24 -11.66
N ALA A 176 -4.91 22.42 -12.83
CA ALA A 176 -4.57 21.70 -14.05
C ALA A 176 -3.13 21.94 -14.51
N ARG A 177 -2.46 20.86 -14.90
CA ARG A 177 -1.07 20.87 -15.41
C ARG A 177 -0.90 19.91 -16.58
N LYS A 178 0.12 20.15 -17.41
CA LYS A 178 0.44 19.24 -18.54
C LYS A 178 0.95 17.88 -18.08
N LYS A 179 1.60 17.82 -16.92
CA LYS A 179 2.18 16.59 -16.35
C LYS A 179 2.51 16.77 -14.87
N GLY A 180 2.78 15.67 -14.18
CA GLY A 180 3.25 15.68 -12.79
C GLY A 180 2.11 15.96 -11.80
N VAL A 181 0.89 15.62 -12.13
CA VAL A 181 -0.24 15.63 -11.19
C VAL A 181 -0.30 14.29 -10.43
N HIS A 182 -0.89 14.32 -9.25
CA HIS A 182 -1.11 13.13 -8.43
C HIS A 182 -2.43 12.49 -8.81
N GLU A 183 -2.37 11.25 -9.29
CA GLU A 183 -3.51 10.50 -9.82
C GLU A 183 -3.64 9.17 -9.09
N TYR A 184 -4.66 9.04 -8.24
CA TYR A 184 -4.86 7.87 -7.41
C TYR A 184 -6.29 7.36 -7.51
N PHE A 185 -6.44 6.10 -7.91
CA PHE A 185 -7.65 5.31 -7.72
C PHE A 185 -7.40 4.22 -6.71
N PHE A 186 -8.38 3.99 -5.86
CA PHE A 186 -8.38 2.88 -4.91
C PHE A 186 -9.69 2.12 -4.99
N VAL A 187 -9.62 0.80 -5.02
CA VAL A 187 -10.78 -0.08 -4.92
C VAL A 187 -10.62 -0.96 -3.70
N ASN A 188 -11.55 -0.88 -2.77
CA ASN A 188 -11.51 -1.61 -1.50
C ASN A 188 -10.13 -1.52 -0.81
N GLY A 189 -9.56 -0.30 -0.74
CA GLY A 189 -8.27 -0.04 -0.15
C GLY A 189 -7.04 -0.46 -0.97
N ARG A 190 -7.20 -0.82 -2.24
CA ARG A 190 -6.10 -1.19 -3.15
C ARG A 190 -5.89 -0.14 -4.21
N TYR A 191 -4.66 0.31 -4.36
CA TYR A 191 -4.28 1.17 -5.49
C TYR A 191 -4.45 0.42 -6.80
N MET A 192 -5.04 1.12 -7.78
CA MET A 192 -5.17 0.60 -9.13
C MET A 192 -4.92 1.65 -10.20
N ARG A 193 -4.64 1.18 -11.42
CA ARG A 193 -4.63 1.98 -12.64
C ARG A 193 -5.75 1.48 -13.54
N HIS A 194 -6.58 2.42 -14.01
CA HIS A 194 -7.65 2.07 -14.93
C HIS A 194 -7.80 3.15 -15.99
N PRO A 195 -7.38 2.89 -17.24
CA PRO A 195 -7.39 3.88 -18.30
C PRO A 195 -8.77 4.47 -18.57
N TYR A 196 -9.82 3.65 -18.46
CA TYR A 196 -11.20 4.10 -18.65
C TYR A 196 -11.62 5.11 -17.58
N PHE A 197 -11.34 4.83 -16.30
CA PHE A 197 -11.66 5.76 -15.21
C PHE A 197 -10.85 7.04 -15.28
N HIS A 198 -9.58 6.94 -15.64
CA HIS A 198 -8.77 8.13 -15.93
C HIS A 198 -9.42 8.99 -17.01
N LYS A 199 -9.81 8.38 -18.14
CA LYS A 199 -10.51 9.09 -19.23
C LYS A 199 -11.82 9.70 -18.77
N ALA A 200 -12.59 9.02 -17.91
CA ALA A 200 -13.84 9.55 -17.36
C ALA A 200 -13.60 10.82 -16.53
N VAL A 201 -12.55 10.84 -15.68
CA VAL A 201 -12.16 12.05 -14.95
C VAL A 201 -11.79 13.17 -15.90
N ILE A 202 -10.93 12.93 -16.89
CA ILE A 202 -10.51 13.97 -17.84
C ILE A 202 -11.69 14.49 -18.65
N ASN A 203 -12.60 13.64 -19.11
CA ASN A 203 -13.82 14.05 -19.82
C ASN A 203 -14.71 14.97 -18.97
N ALA A 204 -14.80 14.75 -17.67
CA ALA A 204 -15.54 15.64 -16.76
C ALA A 204 -14.98 17.07 -16.73
N TYR A 205 -13.70 17.24 -17.06
CA TYR A 205 -13.01 18.54 -17.11
C TYR A 205 -12.90 19.12 -18.53
N GLU A 206 -13.42 18.44 -19.56
CA GLU A 206 -13.21 18.83 -20.99
C GLU A 206 -13.50 20.29 -21.30
N ARG A 207 -14.53 20.89 -20.64
CA ARG A 207 -14.90 22.26 -20.80
C ARG A 207 -14.34 23.22 -19.74
N LEU A 208 -13.61 22.71 -18.79
CA LEU A 208 -13.13 23.46 -17.62
C LEU A 208 -11.62 23.71 -17.67
N ILE A 209 -10.87 22.88 -18.39
CA ILE A 209 -9.42 22.97 -18.49
C ILE A 209 -8.97 22.89 -19.96
N PRO A 210 -7.80 23.44 -20.31
CA PRO A 210 -7.25 23.33 -21.66
C PRO A 210 -6.99 21.89 -22.07
N ALA A 211 -7.15 21.56 -23.35
CA ALA A 211 -6.91 20.24 -23.89
C ALA A 211 -5.48 19.75 -23.58
N GLY A 212 -5.34 18.49 -23.20
CA GLY A 212 -4.06 17.86 -22.83
C GLY A 212 -3.57 18.19 -21.42
N MET A 213 -4.33 18.93 -20.65
CA MET A 213 -4.07 19.15 -19.24
C MET A 213 -4.72 18.08 -18.38
N GLN A 214 -4.18 17.86 -17.16
CA GLN A 214 -4.61 16.89 -16.16
C GLN A 214 -4.83 17.59 -14.83
N VAL A 215 -5.73 17.04 -14.01
CA VAL A 215 -6.00 17.50 -12.65
C VAL A 215 -5.63 16.41 -11.65
N PRO A 216 -5.21 16.76 -10.43
CA PRO A 216 -5.01 15.74 -9.39
C PRO A 216 -6.34 15.15 -8.96
N TYR A 217 -6.34 13.85 -8.66
CA TYR A 217 -7.49 13.18 -8.08
C TYR A 217 -7.08 12.04 -7.14
N PHE A 218 -7.93 11.82 -6.14
CA PHE A 218 -7.81 10.77 -5.12
C PHE A 218 -9.20 10.17 -4.95
N ILE A 219 -9.49 9.11 -5.68
CA ILE A 219 -10.84 8.54 -5.78
C ILE A 219 -10.85 7.13 -5.20
N TYR A 220 -11.80 6.90 -4.29
CA TYR A 220 -11.97 5.66 -3.54
C TYR A 220 -13.29 5.01 -3.93
N PHE A 221 -13.20 3.76 -4.34
CA PHE A 221 -14.35 2.91 -4.67
C PHE A 221 -14.52 1.86 -3.58
N ASP A 222 -15.71 1.84 -2.96
CA ASP A 222 -16.17 0.74 -2.13
C ASP A 222 -17.16 -0.10 -2.94
N VAL A 223 -16.77 -1.32 -3.24
CA VAL A 223 -17.51 -2.28 -4.07
C VAL A 223 -17.66 -3.57 -3.30
N GLU A 224 -18.78 -4.27 -3.48
CA GLU A 224 -18.90 -5.62 -2.93
C GLU A 224 -17.76 -6.50 -3.45
N PRO A 225 -17.01 -7.19 -2.56
CA PRO A 225 -15.85 -7.96 -2.98
C PRO A 225 -16.15 -9.04 -4.03
N GLY A 226 -17.37 -9.55 -4.08
CA GLY A 226 -17.82 -10.52 -5.07
C GLY A 226 -17.96 -9.97 -6.50
N ASP A 227 -18.07 -8.64 -6.64
CA ASP A 227 -18.26 -7.97 -7.93
C ASP A 227 -16.94 -7.56 -8.59
N ILE A 228 -15.82 -7.88 -7.96
CA ILE A 228 -14.49 -7.55 -8.48
C ILE A 228 -13.55 -8.75 -8.45
N ASP A 229 -12.72 -8.88 -9.48
CA ASP A 229 -11.57 -9.78 -9.48
C ASP A 229 -10.26 -8.99 -9.31
N VAL A 230 -9.60 -9.20 -8.18
CA VAL A 230 -8.30 -8.56 -7.85
C VAL A 230 -7.09 -9.40 -8.26
N ASN A 231 -7.30 -10.55 -8.87
CA ASN A 231 -6.25 -11.55 -9.14
C ASN A 231 -5.59 -11.42 -10.52
N ILE A 232 -5.97 -10.44 -11.32
CA ILE A 232 -5.64 -10.33 -12.75
C ILE A 232 -4.17 -9.99 -12.97
N HIS A 233 -3.54 -9.24 -12.06
CA HIS A 233 -2.14 -8.83 -12.21
C HIS A 233 -1.29 -9.21 -11.00
N PRO A 234 -0.03 -9.65 -11.17
CA PRO A 234 0.87 -10.00 -10.06
C PRO A 234 1.07 -8.87 -9.05
N THR A 235 1.09 -7.62 -9.50
CA THR A 235 1.19 -6.43 -8.65
C THR A 235 -0.14 -5.97 -8.08
N LYS A 236 -1.27 -6.62 -8.48
CA LYS A 236 -2.65 -6.28 -8.06
C LYS A 236 -3.01 -4.80 -8.29
N THR A 237 -2.49 -4.21 -9.35
CA THR A 237 -2.76 -2.82 -9.75
C THR A 237 -3.86 -2.70 -10.81
N GLU A 238 -4.42 -3.81 -11.24
CA GLU A 238 -5.55 -3.90 -12.17
C GLU A 238 -6.68 -4.68 -11.51
N VAL A 239 -7.90 -4.25 -11.75
CA VAL A 239 -9.14 -4.86 -11.23
C VAL A 239 -10.11 -4.96 -12.39
N ASN A 240 -10.73 -6.12 -12.60
CA ASN A 240 -11.91 -6.25 -13.44
C ASN A 240 -13.15 -6.18 -12.57
N PHE A 241 -14.11 -5.39 -12.99
CA PHE A 241 -15.45 -5.41 -12.45
C PHE A 241 -16.19 -6.54 -13.16
N GLN A 242 -16.92 -7.36 -12.41
CA GLN A 242 -17.86 -8.29 -12.98
C GLN A 242 -19.11 -7.47 -13.34
N ASP A 243 -19.63 -7.66 -14.57
CA ASP A 243 -20.77 -6.95 -15.14
C ASP A 243 -22.05 -7.10 -14.32
#